data_f42cd14da402c242f6e2fa1f389c9ff1
#
_entry.id   f42cd14da402c242f6e2fa1f389c9ff1
#
_cell.length_a   1.000
_cell.length_b   1.000
_cell.length_c   1.000
_cell.angle_alpha   90.00
_cell.angle_beta   90.00
_cell.angle_gamma   90.00
#
_symmetry.space_group_name_H-M   'P 1'
#
loop_
_entity.id
_entity.type
_entity.pdbx_description
1 polymer ?
#
loop_
_entity_poly.entity_id
_entity_poly.type
_entity_poly.pdbx_seq_one_letter_code
_entity_poly.pdbx_strand_id
1 'polypeptide(L)'
;MTAAAPGVPAPPAPVALVTYSVKPRGGVVHTLALAEALSQAGYPVRVIALGDPAAGFFRPVKAPFTIIPAPPSLPTLEERVFASVSALAEGLGALAAGYPILHTQDCISARAACQVRDHGSGTATGRAGVVIRTVHHVDDFTSPSLIDCQRQAILEPDRILVVSRHWRGLLQHEYGITADVVHNGVDVARFAAADCDLAAGLRRRAGAAQRPLILAVGGLEPRKGSDTLVRAIASMRQSGRHPVLAVVGGHSFQDYHAYRERVLASLPEAGLRLDDDVVLLGTVSDADLPAWYAAADVLAFPSTKEGWGLAVLEAMAAGLPVVTSDLPVFREYLRPGRDALLVPVGNAPALAAALTAVLDDQRLAGRLRSAGRAACERFSWSRSAAEHQAIYDSAGRAT
;
A
#
# COMPACT_ATOMS: atom_id res chain seq x y z
N MET A 1 22.86 48.01 23.03
CA MET A 1 22.81 46.64 22.53
C MET A 1 21.36 46.23 22.54
N THR A 2 20.65 46.44 21.44
CA THR A 2 19.27 46.01 21.27
C THR A 2 19.27 44.52 20.91
N ALA A 3 18.66 43.69 21.76
CA ALA A 3 18.45 42.27 21.49
C ALA A 3 17.56 42.13 20.25
N ALA A 4 18.06 41.43 19.24
CA ALA A 4 17.28 41.05 18.08
C ALA A 4 16.08 40.21 18.52
N ALA A 5 14.88 40.58 18.08
CA ALA A 5 13.68 39.77 18.31
C ALA A 5 13.89 38.34 17.72
N PRO A 6 13.38 37.29 18.39
CA PRO A 6 13.51 35.92 17.84
C PRO A 6 12.85 35.90 16.47
N GLY A 7 13.64 35.56 15.46
CA GLY A 7 13.19 35.53 14.08
C GLY A 7 12.04 34.56 13.91
N VAL A 8 10.99 34.96 13.19
CA VAL A 8 9.91 34.10 12.75
C VAL A 8 10.56 32.93 11.99
N PRO A 9 10.30 31.66 12.34
CA PRO A 9 10.88 30.55 11.62
C PRO A 9 10.50 30.63 10.14
N ALA A 10 11.45 30.37 9.26
CA ALA A 10 11.22 30.36 7.82
C ALA A 10 10.04 29.41 7.48
N PRO A 11 9.18 29.77 6.53
CA PRO A 11 8.08 28.86 6.15
C PRO A 11 8.65 27.53 5.66
N PRO A 12 7.94 26.41 5.90
CA PRO A 12 8.40 25.10 5.47
C PRO A 12 8.53 25.02 3.95
N ALA A 13 9.54 24.29 3.48
CA ALA A 13 9.79 24.10 2.06
C ALA A 13 8.67 23.29 1.40
N PRO A 14 8.12 23.72 0.24
CA PRO A 14 7.09 22.96 -0.46
C PRO A 14 7.61 21.57 -0.90
N VAL A 15 6.76 20.54 -0.74
CA VAL A 15 7.07 19.16 -1.09
C VAL A 15 6.16 18.67 -2.20
N ALA A 16 6.72 18.06 -3.25
CA ALA A 16 5.99 17.26 -4.21
C ALA A 16 6.05 15.78 -3.82
N LEU A 17 4.91 15.16 -3.51
CA LEU A 17 4.80 13.72 -3.37
C LEU A 17 4.53 13.11 -4.75
N VAL A 18 5.46 12.31 -5.26
CA VAL A 18 5.45 11.84 -6.64
C VAL A 18 5.17 10.34 -6.70
N THR A 19 4.18 9.92 -7.51
CA THR A 19 3.84 8.52 -7.75
C THR A 19 3.49 8.24 -9.20
N TYR A 20 3.67 7.01 -9.64
CA TYR A 20 3.50 6.61 -11.04
C TYR A 20 2.06 6.33 -11.47
N SER A 21 1.08 6.44 -10.59
CA SER A 21 -0.28 5.97 -10.88
C SER A 21 -1.35 6.73 -10.10
N VAL A 22 -2.55 6.76 -10.65
CA VAL A 22 -3.78 7.26 -9.98
C VAL A 22 -4.69 6.13 -9.48
N LYS A 23 -4.31 4.85 -9.69
CA LYS A 23 -5.11 3.66 -9.35
C LYS A 23 -4.93 3.26 -7.86
N PRO A 24 -5.89 2.49 -7.26
CA PRO A 24 -5.83 2.11 -5.85
C PRO A 24 -4.76 1.03 -5.58
N ARG A 25 -3.53 1.44 -5.52
CA ARG A 25 -2.35 0.64 -5.18
C ARG A 25 -1.78 1.08 -3.85
N GLY A 26 -1.16 0.19 -3.10
CA GLY A 26 -0.68 0.49 -1.74
C GLY A 26 0.18 1.75 -1.65
N GLY A 27 1.13 1.96 -2.57
CA GLY A 27 1.95 3.18 -2.64
C GLY A 27 1.12 4.43 -2.96
N VAL A 28 0.10 4.34 -3.83
CA VAL A 28 -0.78 5.47 -4.14
C VAL A 28 -1.70 5.80 -2.96
N VAL A 29 -2.26 4.77 -2.31
CA VAL A 29 -3.07 4.95 -1.08
C VAL A 29 -2.24 5.65 0.00
N HIS A 30 -1.00 5.20 0.23
CA HIS A 30 -0.04 5.86 1.12
C HIS A 30 0.18 7.33 0.73
N THR A 31 0.50 7.58 -0.55
CA THR A 31 0.79 8.94 -1.06
C THR A 31 -0.36 9.91 -0.78
N LEU A 32 -1.59 9.50 -1.11
CA LEU A 32 -2.77 10.34 -0.91
C LEU A 32 -3.06 10.58 0.57
N ALA A 33 -2.99 9.55 1.39
CA ALA A 33 -3.25 9.67 2.82
C ALA A 33 -2.19 10.52 3.54
N LEU A 34 -0.92 10.38 3.18
CA LEU A 34 0.16 11.22 3.69
C LEU A 34 -0.02 12.68 3.23
N ALA A 35 -0.34 12.92 1.95
CA ALA A 35 -0.57 14.26 1.43
C ALA A 35 -1.72 14.97 2.16
N GLU A 36 -2.81 14.27 2.39
CA GLU A 36 -3.96 14.81 3.11
C GLU A 36 -3.62 15.13 4.57
N ALA A 37 -2.88 14.27 5.26
CA ALA A 37 -2.43 14.50 6.62
C ALA A 37 -1.46 15.70 6.72
N LEU A 38 -0.52 15.83 5.79
CA LEU A 38 0.39 16.97 5.68
C LEU A 38 -0.38 18.27 5.40
N SER A 39 -1.31 18.24 4.44
CA SER A 39 -2.15 19.39 4.10
C SER A 39 -3.03 19.83 5.29
N GLN A 40 -3.62 18.89 6.05
CA GLN A 40 -4.37 19.17 7.27
C GLN A 40 -3.50 19.79 8.37
N ALA A 41 -2.22 19.41 8.44
CA ALA A 41 -1.25 20.02 9.35
C ALA A 41 -0.71 21.37 8.85
N GLY A 42 -1.22 21.90 7.72
CA GLY A 42 -0.77 23.18 7.13
C GLY A 42 0.58 23.10 6.42
N TYR A 43 1.11 21.91 6.14
CA TYR A 43 2.37 21.76 5.42
C TYR A 43 2.16 21.91 3.90
N PRO A 44 2.98 22.71 3.20
CA PRO A 44 2.82 22.94 1.76
C PRO A 44 3.20 21.69 0.96
N VAL A 45 2.19 20.93 0.53
CA VAL A 45 2.35 19.68 -0.19
C VAL A 45 1.49 19.66 -1.46
N ARG A 46 1.98 18.98 -2.51
CA ARG A 46 1.23 18.65 -3.72
C ARG A 46 1.52 17.23 -4.14
N VAL A 47 0.50 16.49 -4.57
CA VAL A 47 0.66 15.17 -5.21
C VAL A 47 0.87 15.37 -6.70
N ILE A 48 1.88 14.70 -7.26
CA ILE A 48 2.11 14.62 -8.71
C ILE A 48 2.05 13.15 -9.11
N ALA A 49 1.21 12.81 -10.10
CA ALA A 49 1.01 11.43 -10.51
C ALA A 49 0.89 11.29 -12.03
N LEU A 50 1.20 10.10 -12.57
CA LEU A 50 0.85 9.72 -13.93
C LEU A 50 -0.58 9.18 -13.98
N GLY A 51 -1.35 9.62 -14.96
CA GLY A 51 -2.72 9.16 -15.16
C GLY A 51 -3.44 9.89 -16.29
N ASP A 52 -4.74 9.72 -16.36
CA ASP A 52 -5.62 10.54 -17.18
C ASP A 52 -6.05 11.78 -16.37
N PRO A 53 -5.65 13.01 -16.79
CA PRO A 53 -6.06 14.22 -16.09
C PRO A 53 -7.58 14.43 -16.01
N ALA A 54 -8.34 13.90 -16.97
CA ALA A 54 -9.79 14.00 -17.00
C ALA A 54 -10.46 13.02 -16.02
N ALA A 55 -9.87 11.84 -15.81
CA ALA A 55 -10.42 10.82 -14.93
C ALA A 55 -10.09 11.07 -13.44
N GLY A 56 -8.96 11.71 -13.13
CA GLY A 56 -8.53 11.97 -11.76
C GLY A 56 -8.02 10.72 -11.04
N PHE A 57 -7.98 10.78 -9.72
CA PHE A 57 -7.64 9.64 -8.87
C PHE A 57 -8.84 8.72 -8.65
N PHE A 58 -8.58 7.49 -8.21
CA PHE A 58 -9.60 6.48 -7.89
C PHE A 58 -10.58 6.90 -6.77
N ARG A 59 -10.31 8.00 -6.07
CA ARG A 59 -11.14 8.62 -5.05
C ARG A 59 -10.96 10.14 -5.04
N PRO A 60 -11.88 10.89 -4.42
CA PRO A 60 -11.66 12.31 -4.13
C PRO A 60 -10.40 12.53 -3.29
N VAL A 61 -9.63 13.55 -3.62
CA VAL A 61 -8.37 13.91 -2.94
C VAL A 61 -8.51 15.30 -2.34
N LYS A 62 -8.24 15.44 -1.04
CA LYS A 62 -8.37 16.71 -0.30
C LYS A 62 -7.10 17.56 -0.36
N ALA A 63 -5.96 16.97 -0.73
CA ALA A 63 -4.71 17.70 -0.93
C ALA A 63 -4.60 18.23 -2.37
N PRO A 64 -3.86 19.32 -2.62
CA PRO A 64 -3.55 19.77 -3.98
C PRO A 64 -2.86 18.68 -4.80
N PHE A 65 -3.23 18.52 -6.07
CA PHE A 65 -2.60 17.55 -6.95
C PHE A 65 -2.45 18.05 -8.40
N THR A 66 -1.58 17.39 -9.14
CA THR A 66 -1.40 17.54 -10.59
C THR A 66 -1.26 16.14 -11.20
N ILE A 67 -1.99 15.86 -12.27
CA ILE A 67 -1.87 14.60 -13.01
C ILE A 67 -1.17 14.90 -14.33
N ILE A 68 -0.02 14.25 -14.53
CA ILE A 68 0.73 14.26 -15.80
C ILE A 68 0.13 13.15 -16.66
N PRO A 69 -0.15 13.41 -17.97
CA PRO A 69 -0.69 12.39 -18.86
C PRO A 69 0.20 11.14 -18.88
N ALA A 70 -0.41 9.98 -18.64
CA ALA A 70 0.29 8.72 -18.73
C ALA A 70 0.56 8.38 -20.21
N PRO A 71 1.71 7.72 -20.51
CA PRO A 71 1.95 7.23 -21.86
C PRO A 71 0.93 6.16 -22.27
N PRO A 72 0.74 5.91 -23.57
CA PRO A 72 -0.12 4.83 -24.04
C PRO A 72 0.35 3.48 -23.48
N SER A 73 -0.58 2.53 -23.41
CA SER A 73 -0.25 1.17 -22.98
C SER A 73 0.69 0.50 -23.97
N LEU A 74 1.80 -0.05 -23.45
CA LEU A 74 2.82 -0.74 -24.25
C LEU A 74 2.82 -2.24 -23.92
N PRO A 75 3.26 -3.12 -24.85
CA PRO A 75 3.14 -4.57 -24.70
C PRO A 75 3.88 -5.13 -23.50
N THR A 76 5.15 -4.76 -23.33
CA THR A 76 5.99 -5.34 -22.27
C THR A 76 6.01 -4.48 -21.01
N LEU A 77 6.27 -5.11 -19.86
CA LEU A 77 6.44 -4.40 -18.59
C LEU A 77 7.60 -3.41 -18.66
N GLU A 78 8.69 -3.80 -19.32
CA GLU A 78 9.89 -2.99 -19.48
C GLU A 78 9.59 -1.69 -20.25
N GLU A 79 8.95 -1.79 -21.40
CA GLU A 79 8.54 -0.62 -22.19
C GLU A 79 7.60 0.29 -21.40
N ARG A 80 6.64 -0.27 -20.67
CA ARG A 80 5.73 0.52 -19.81
C ARG A 80 6.47 1.26 -18.71
N VAL A 81 7.45 0.62 -18.06
CA VAL A 81 8.26 1.26 -17.01
C VAL A 81 9.07 2.42 -17.57
N PHE A 82 9.85 2.21 -18.64
CA PHE A 82 10.72 3.27 -19.19
C PHE A 82 9.93 4.40 -19.84
N ALA A 83 8.83 4.12 -20.54
CA ALA A 83 7.95 5.16 -21.05
C ALA A 83 7.32 5.98 -19.91
N SER A 84 6.94 5.33 -18.81
CA SER A 84 6.42 6.03 -17.64
C SER A 84 7.48 6.89 -16.94
N VAL A 85 8.73 6.43 -16.85
CA VAL A 85 9.85 7.23 -16.34
C VAL A 85 10.04 8.47 -17.19
N SER A 86 10.09 8.33 -18.51
CA SER A 86 10.30 9.46 -19.45
C SER A 86 9.17 10.48 -19.38
N ALA A 87 7.90 10.02 -19.43
CA ALA A 87 6.74 10.91 -19.36
C ALA A 87 6.66 11.66 -18.01
N LEU A 88 6.98 10.96 -16.91
CA LEU A 88 6.99 11.59 -15.59
C LEU A 88 8.16 12.59 -15.44
N ALA A 89 9.34 12.28 -15.98
CA ALA A 89 10.49 13.20 -15.97
C ALA A 89 10.21 14.46 -16.76
N GLU A 90 9.61 14.36 -17.96
CA GLU A 90 9.20 15.50 -18.77
C GLU A 90 8.21 16.41 -18.02
N GLY A 91 7.14 15.81 -17.48
CA GLY A 91 6.14 16.58 -16.73
C GLY A 91 6.67 17.19 -15.43
N LEU A 92 7.56 16.48 -14.71
CA LEU A 92 8.23 17.00 -13.53
C LEU A 92 9.18 18.15 -13.86
N GLY A 93 9.89 18.09 -15.00
CA GLY A 93 10.80 19.15 -15.44
C GLY A 93 10.12 20.52 -15.52
N ALA A 94 8.84 20.54 -15.91
CA ALA A 94 8.04 21.78 -15.95
C ALA A 94 7.59 22.27 -14.57
N LEU A 95 7.56 21.41 -13.55
CA LEU A 95 6.97 21.68 -12.23
C LEU A 95 8.02 21.80 -11.11
N ALA A 96 9.18 21.15 -11.26
CA ALA A 96 10.17 20.94 -10.20
C ALA A 96 10.73 22.24 -9.60
N ALA A 97 10.81 23.33 -10.36
CA ALA A 97 11.28 24.63 -9.87
C ALA A 97 10.47 25.16 -8.65
N GLY A 98 9.22 24.74 -8.51
CA GLY A 98 8.35 25.09 -7.38
C GLY A 98 8.50 24.20 -6.14
N TYR A 99 9.30 23.12 -6.23
CA TYR A 99 9.40 22.11 -5.17
C TYR A 99 10.85 21.76 -4.87
N PRO A 100 11.46 22.36 -3.84
CA PRO A 100 12.82 22.03 -3.43
C PRO A 100 12.96 20.59 -2.93
N ILE A 101 11.85 19.90 -2.61
CA ILE A 101 11.83 18.50 -2.18
C ILE A 101 10.89 17.71 -3.09
N LEU A 102 11.44 16.70 -3.76
CA LEU A 102 10.70 15.69 -4.52
C LEU A 102 10.69 14.38 -3.73
N HIS A 103 9.57 14.03 -3.13
CA HIS A 103 9.44 12.79 -2.36
C HIS A 103 8.70 11.72 -3.17
N THR A 104 9.43 10.72 -3.61
CA THR A 104 9.00 9.68 -4.55
C THR A 104 8.58 8.38 -3.84
N GLN A 105 7.56 7.70 -4.39
CA GLN A 105 6.91 6.57 -3.71
C GLN A 105 7.16 5.21 -4.39
N ASP A 106 7.77 5.21 -5.56
CA ASP A 106 7.99 4.01 -6.39
C ASP A 106 9.26 4.14 -7.24
N CYS A 107 9.63 3.06 -7.94
CA CYS A 107 10.81 3.02 -8.80
C CYS A 107 10.72 4.04 -9.94
N ILE A 108 9.56 4.13 -10.60
CA ILE A 108 9.35 5.02 -11.76
C ILE A 108 9.50 6.48 -11.33
N SER A 109 8.82 6.88 -10.26
CA SER A 109 8.89 8.26 -9.76
C SER A 109 10.27 8.64 -9.25
N ALA A 110 11.00 7.70 -8.63
CA ALA A 110 12.36 7.96 -8.17
C ALA A 110 13.32 8.18 -9.34
N ARG A 111 13.26 7.32 -10.35
CA ARG A 111 14.10 7.50 -11.57
C ARG A 111 13.81 8.81 -12.29
N ALA A 112 12.51 9.14 -12.45
CA ALA A 112 12.11 10.41 -13.07
C ALA A 112 12.63 11.63 -12.30
N ALA A 113 12.48 11.63 -10.96
CA ALA A 113 12.92 12.73 -10.11
C ALA A 113 14.45 12.91 -10.11
N CYS A 114 15.22 11.80 -10.07
CA CYS A 114 16.67 11.84 -10.14
C CYS A 114 17.14 12.39 -11.52
N GLN A 115 16.51 11.97 -12.61
CA GLN A 115 16.81 12.52 -13.94
C GLN A 115 16.56 14.03 -14.01
N VAL A 116 15.46 14.52 -13.46
CA VAL A 116 15.14 15.96 -13.41
C VAL A 116 16.14 16.72 -12.57
N ARG A 117 16.52 16.20 -11.40
CA ARG A 117 17.55 16.80 -10.54
C ARG A 117 18.90 16.91 -11.27
N ASP A 118 19.32 15.82 -11.92
CA ASP A 118 20.67 15.71 -12.51
C ASP A 118 20.79 16.50 -13.83
N HIS A 119 19.69 16.66 -14.59
CA HIS A 119 19.68 17.40 -15.85
C HIS A 119 19.18 18.85 -15.69
N GLY A 120 18.68 19.23 -14.53
CA GLY A 120 18.07 20.53 -14.24
C GLY A 120 19.03 21.71 -14.09
N SER A 121 20.25 21.65 -14.65
CA SER A 121 21.29 22.68 -14.58
C SER A 121 20.96 24.03 -15.27
N GLY A 122 19.68 24.23 -15.66
CA GLY A 122 19.22 25.41 -16.41
C GLY A 122 18.24 26.35 -15.71
N THR A 123 17.88 26.13 -14.44
CA THR A 123 16.99 27.06 -13.73
C THR A 123 17.76 28.22 -13.13
N ALA A 124 17.23 29.43 -13.26
CA ALA A 124 17.84 30.69 -12.79
C ALA A 124 18.16 30.73 -11.26
N THR A 125 17.74 29.72 -10.50
CA THR A 125 17.98 29.57 -9.07
C THR A 125 19.09 28.56 -8.72
N GLY A 126 19.64 27.83 -9.70
CA GLY A 126 20.89 27.05 -9.57
C GLY A 126 20.85 25.87 -8.55
N ARG A 127 19.72 25.52 -7.98
CA ARG A 127 19.62 24.44 -6.96
C ARG A 127 18.84 23.25 -7.49
N ALA A 128 19.51 22.11 -7.58
CA ALA A 128 18.88 20.81 -7.72
C ALA A 128 18.05 20.51 -6.45
N GLY A 129 16.80 20.13 -6.63
CA GLY A 129 15.93 19.74 -5.49
C GLY A 129 16.42 18.45 -4.83
N VAL A 130 16.15 18.30 -3.55
CA VAL A 130 16.43 17.05 -2.82
C VAL A 130 15.44 15.98 -3.24
N VAL A 131 15.92 14.82 -3.65
CA VAL A 131 15.11 13.64 -3.95
C VAL A 131 15.10 12.71 -2.76
N ILE A 132 13.92 12.56 -2.15
CA ILE A 132 13.66 11.59 -1.08
C ILE A 132 12.86 10.44 -1.68
N ARG A 133 13.15 9.21 -1.31
CA ARG A 133 12.35 8.04 -1.73
C ARG A 133 11.88 7.23 -0.54
N THR A 134 10.58 6.91 -0.48
CA THR A 134 10.06 5.84 0.36
C THR A 134 10.08 4.52 -0.42
N VAL A 135 10.84 3.54 0.06
CA VAL A 135 10.85 2.17 -0.45
C VAL A 135 9.79 1.37 0.32
N HIS A 136 8.65 1.11 -0.33
CA HIS A 136 7.58 0.30 0.24
C HIS A 136 7.91 -1.18 0.22
N HIS A 137 8.53 -1.66 -0.85
CA HIS A 137 9.09 -3.00 -1.05
C HIS A 137 10.02 -2.98 -2.26
N VAL A 138 10.76 -4.05 -2.43
CA VAL A 138 11.58 -4.31 -3.62
C VAL A 138 10.88 -5.41 -4.43
N ASP A 139 10.66 -5.17 -5.73
CA ASP A 139 10.02 -6.11 -6.64
C ASP A 139 10.98 -7.20 -7.09
N ASP A 140 10.45 -8.39 -7.39
CA ASP A 140 11.22 -9.54 -7.86
C ASP A 140 11.26 -9.53 -9.40
N PHE A 141 11.92 -8.54 -9.98
CA PHE A 141 12.12 -8.45 -11.42
C PHE A 141 13.08 -9.52 -11.92
N THR A 142 12.83 -10.01 -13.14
CA THR A 142 13.69 -10.98 -13.83
C THR A 142 14.44 -10.36 -15.02
N SER A 143 13.98 -9.23 -15.55
CA SER A 143 14.67 -8.49 -16.60
C SER A 143 15.86 -7.73 -16.02
N PRO A 144 17.08 -7.88 -16.56
CA PRO A 144 18.27 -7.15 -16.09
C PRO A 144 18.08 -5.62 -16.07
N SER A 145 17.42 -5.06 -17.08
CA SER A 145 17.15 -3.62 -17.17
C SER A 145 16.21 -3.11 -16.08
N LEU A 146 15.18 -3.91 -15.71
CA LEU A 146 14.29 -3.56 -14.60
C LEU A 146 14.96 -3.73 -13.24
N ILE A 147 15.83 -4.75 -13.09
CA ILE A 147 16.65 -4.93 -11.88
C ILE A 147 17.56 -3.72 -11.69
N ASP A 148 18.25 -3.29 -12.76
CA ASP A 148 19.14 -2.12 -12.70
C ASP A 148 18.34 -0.83 -12.46
N CYS A 149 17.22 -0.63 -13.13
CA CYS A 149 16.32 0.51 -12.89
C CYS A 149 15.88 0.59 -11.42
N GLN A 150 15.49 -0.54 -10.82
CA GLN A 150 15.13 -0.60 -9.40
C GLN A 150 16.32 -0.31 -8.50
N ARG A 151 17.51 -0.86 -8.82
CA ARG A 151 18.74 -0.61 -8.08
C ARG A 151 19.09 0.88 -8.09
N GLN A 152 19.10 1.51 -9.25
CA GLN A 152 19.36 2.94 -9.40
C GLN A 152 18.34 3.77 -8.62
N ALA A 153 17.05 3.42 -8.71
CA ALA A 153 16.00 4.09 -7.94
C ALA A 153 16.18 3.98 -6.42
N ILE A 154 16.98 3.06 -5.91
CA ILE A 154 17.34 2.93 -4.48
C ILE A 154 18.63 3.69 -4.16
N LEU A 155 19.61 3.72 -5.08
CA LEU A 155 20.95 4.25 -4.82
C LEU A 155 21.08 5.75 -5.10
N GLU A 156 20.31 6.31 -6.07
CA GLU A 156 20.47 7.68 -6.55
C GLU A 156 19.73 8.77 -5.73
N PRO A 157 18.59 8.50 -5.05
CA PRO A 157 17.97 9.50 -4.19
C PRO A 157 18.89 9.95 -3.06
N ASP A 158 18.77 11.22 -2.66
CA ASP A 158 19.60 11.82 -1.60
C ASP A 158 19.27 11.26 -0.21
N ARG A 159 18.03 10.77 -0.02
CA ARG A 159 17.58 10.17 1.24
C ARG A 159 16.57 9.05 0.99
N ILE A 160 16.75 7.96 1.73
CA ILE A 160 15.87 6.79 1.62
C ILE A 160 15.06 6.64 2.91
N LEU A 161 13.75 6.50 2.73
CA LEU A 161 12.81 6.12 3.77
C LEU A 161 12.28 4.70 3.50
N VAL A 162 11.93 4.02 4.56
CA VAL A 162 11.26 2.70 4.53
C VAL A 162 10.10 2.68 5.50
N VAL A 163 9.14 1.81 5.23
CA VAL A 163 7.91 1.71 6.04
C VAL A 163 8.04 0.74 7.21
N SER A 164 9.17 0.02 7.35
CA SER A 164 9.41 -0.94 8.44
C SER A 164 10.89 -1.11 8.75
N ARG A 165 11.21 -1.58 9.96
CA ARG A 165 12.59 -1.90 10.36
C ARG A 165 13.13 -3.09 9.59
N HIS A 166 12.28 -4.04 9.23
CA HIS A 166 12.65 -5.17 8.37
C HIS A 166 13.24 -4.67 7.05
N TRP A 167 12.56 -3.75 6.36
CA TRP A 167 13.05 -3.18 5.11
C TRP A 167 14.31 -2.34 5.29
N ARG A 168 14.46 -1.63 6.42
CA ARG A 168 15.73 -0.95 6.74
C ARG A 168 16.89 -1.92 6.82
N GLY A 169 16.71 -3.04 7.54
CA GLY A 169 17.74 -4.07 7.66
C GLY A 169 18.10 -4.72 6.32
N LEU A 170 17.09 -4.97 5.48
CA LEU A 170 17.27 -5.54 4.16
C LEU A 170 18.02 -4.58 3.23
N LEU A 171 17.64 -3.30 3.16
CA LEU A 171 18.37 -2.31 2.34
C LEU A 171 19.80 -2.09 2.83
N GLN A 172 20.04 -2.12 4.13
CA GLN A 172 21.40 -2.05 4.67
C GLN A 172 22.23 -3.26 4.25
N HIS A 173 21.65 -4.46 4.27
CA HIS A 173 22.35 -5.70 3.92
C HIS A 173 22.63 -5.81 2.44
N GLU A 174 21.61 -5.55 1.59
CA GLU A 174 21.70 -5.79 0.14
C GLU A 174 22.32 -4.60 -0.63
N TYR A 175 22.10 -3.38 -0.16
CA TYR A 175 22.50 -2.15 -0.88
C TYR A 175 23.50 -1.27 -0.11
N GLY A 176 23.81 -1.60 1.14
CA GLY A 176 24.69 -0.78 1.99
C GLY A 176 24.07 0.56 2.44
N ILE A 177 22.75 0.73 2.29
CA ILE A 177 22.07 2.00 2.54
C ILE A 177 21.49 2.05 3.95
N THR A 178 21.72 3.16 4.64
CA THR A 178 21.00 3.51 5.87
C THR A 178 19.73 4.25 5.51
N ALA A 179 18.56 3.68 5.84
CA ALA A 179 17.27 4.28 5.60
C ALA A 179 16.59 4.72 6.92
N ASP A 180 15.83 5.81 6.87
CA ASP A 180 14.96 6.21 7.97
C ASP A 180 13.67 5.41 7.95
N VAL A 181 13.17 5.03 9.12
CA VAL A 181 11.90 4.28 9.24
C VAL A 181 10.78 5.25 9.56
N VAL A 182 9.78 5.33 8.67
CA VAL A 182 8.53 6.05 8.92
C VAL A 182 7.37 5.12 8.62
N HIS A 183 6.62 4.76 9.66
CA HIS A 183 5.51 3.82 9.51
C HIS A 183 4.31 4.45 8.82
N ASN A 184 3.57 3.62 8.08
CA ASN A 184 2.29 4.02 7.51
C ASN A 184 1.24 4.20 8.62
N GLY A 185 0.27 5.06 8.35
CA GLY A 185 -0.91 5.22 9.19
C GLY A 185 -2.12 4.42 8.69
N VAL A 186 -3.19 4.49 9.47
CA VAL A 186 -4.54 4.06 9.10
C VAL A 186 -5.55 5.10 9.59
N ASP A 187 -6.61 5.31 8.82
CA ASP A 187 -7.75 6.13 9.25
C ASP A 187 -8.74 5.27 10.03
N VAL A 188 -8.50 5.18 11.34
CA VAL A 188 -9.33 4.35 12.24
C VAL A 188 -10.79 4.80 12.22
N ALA A 189 -11.05 6.11 12.21
CA ALA A 189 -12.40 6.64 12.23
C ALA A 189 -13.20 6.22 11.00
N ARG A 190 -12.58 6.31 9.82
CA ARG A 190 -13.18 5.92 8.53
C ARG A 190 -13.58 4.45 8.52
N PHE A 191 -12.69 3.55 8.94
CA PHE A 191 -12.97 2.11 8.89
C PHE A 191 -13.90 1.64 10.02
N ALA A 192 -13.89 2.32 11.17
CA ALA A 192 -14.82 2.03 12.27
C ALA A 192 -16.26 2.51 12.01
N ALA A 193 -16.45 3.50 11.15
CA ALA A 193 -17.76 4.10 10.83
C ALA A 193 -18.42 3.49 9.59
N ALA A 194 -18.17 2.21 9.27
CA ALA A 194 -18.77 1.55 8.11
C ALA A 194 -20.30 1.49 8.22
N ASP A 195 -20.97 1.72 7.10
CA ASP A 195 -22.42 1.60 6.98
C ASP A 195 -22.85 0.12 7.08
N CYS A 196 -23.59 -0.21 8.13
CA CYS A 196 -24.02 -1.59 8.44
C CYS A 196 -25.04 -2.11 7.41
N ASP A 197 -25.93 -1.27 6.88
CA ASP A 197 -26.92 -1.67 5.87
C ASP A 197 -26.24 -1.96 4.54
N LEU A 198 -25.30 -1.11 4.14
CA LEU A 198 -24.44 -1.37 2.98
C LEU A 198 -23.65 -2.66 3.18
N ALA A 199 -23.02 -2.87 4.33
CA ALA A 199 -22.25 -4.08 4.62
C ALA A 199 -23.12 -5.35 4.51
N ALA A 200 -24.34 -5.33 5.07
CA ALA A 200 -25.28 -6.43 4.94
C ALA A 200 -25.72 -6.67 3.48
N GLY A 201 -25.91 -5.61 2.71
CA GLY A 201 -26.19 -5.66 1.26
C GLY A 201 -25.03 -6.31 0.48
N LEU A 202 -23.79 -5.89 0.74
CA LEU A 202 -22.58 -6.42 0.11
C LEU A 202 -22.38 -7.90 0.44
N ARG A 203 -22.60 -8.30 1.70
CA ARG A 203 -22.56 -9.70 2.13
C ARG A 203 -23.55 -10.57 1.34
N ARG A 204 -24.79 -10.10 1.16
CA ARG A 204 -25.81 -10.81 0.34
C ARG A 204 -25.36 -10.91 -1.13
N ARG A 205 -24.85 -9.83 -1.70
CA ARG A 205 -24.35 -9.82 -3.09
C ARG A 205 -23.18 -10.80 -3.30
N ALA A 206 -22.34 -11.00 -2.30
CA ALA A 206 -21.27 -11.99 -2.33
C ALA A 206 -21.77 -13.44 -2.14
N GLY A 207 -23.09 -13.68 -2.02
CA GLY A 207 -23.64 -15.03 -1.75
C GLY A 207 -23.39 -15.55 -0.32
N ALA A 208 -23.01 -14.66 0.61
CA ALA A 208 -22.63 -15.02 1.97
C ALA A 208 -23.70 -14.70 3.03
N ALA A 209 -24.98 -14.58 2.64
CA ALA A 209 -26.08 -14.22 3.55
C ALA A 209 -26.14 -15.17 4.77
N GLN A 210 -25.93 -16.48 4.54
CA GLN A 210 -25.96 -17.54 5.57
C GLN A 210 -24.64 -18.30 5.67
N ARG A 211 -23.59 -17.83 5.01
CA ARG A 211 -22.27 -18.48 4.94
C ARG A 211 -21.22 -17.58 5.59
N PRO A 212 -20.16 -18.14 6.21
CA PRO A 212 -19.02 -17.35 6.63
C PRO A 212 -18.41 -16.61 5.44
N LEU A 213 -18.07 -15.32 5.62
CA LEU A 213 -17.44 -14.49 4.61
C LEU A 213 -15.98 -14.22 5.00
N ILE A 214 -15.06 -14.76 4.22
CA ILE A 214 -13.62 -14.51 4.33
C ILE A 214 -13.25 -13.44 3.32
N LEU A 215 -12.65 -12.36 3.77
CA LEU A 215 -12.19 -11.28 2.90
C LEU A 215 -10.70 -11.41 2.62
N ALA A 216 -10.29 -11.22 1.37
CA ALA A 216 -8.91 -11.03 0.96
C ALA A 216 -8.79 -9.71 0.20
N VAL A 217 -7.73 -8.93 0.45
CA VAL A 217 -7.49 -7.62 -0.18
C VAL A 217 -6.14 -7.59 -0.85
N GLY A 218 -6.11 -7.26 -2.15
CA GLY A 218 -4.90 -7.12 -2.94
C GLY A 218 -4.91 -7.87 -4.28
N GLY A 219 -6.04 -8.45 -4.68
CA GLY A 219 -6.18 -9.20 -5.94
C GLY A 219 -5.51 -10.58 -5.91
N LEU A 220 -5.49 -11.24 -7.09
CA LEU A 220 -4.83 -12.54 -7.25
C LEU A 220 -3.39 -12.35 -7.76
N GLU A 221 -2.45 -12.37 -6.82
CA GLU A 221 -1.02 -12.16 -7.08
C GLU A 221 -0.17 -13.19 -6.33
N PRO A 222 1.02 -13.59 -6.88
CA PRO A 222 1.93 -14.50 -6.18
C PRO A 222 2.29 -14.00 -4.78
N ARG A 223 2.64 -12.72 -4.68
CA ARG A 223 3.02 -12.06 -3.43
C ARG A 223 1.91 -12.06 -2.38
N LYS A 224 0.65 -12.08 -2.80
CA LYS A 224 -0.52 -12.14 -1.90
C LYS A 224 -0.85 -13.55 -1.43
N GLY A 225 -0.15 -14.57 -1.93
CA GLY A 225 -0.34 -15.96 -1.52
C GLY A 225 -1.69 -16.53 -1.97
N SER A 226 -2.18 -16.13 -3.15
CA SER A 226 -3.53 -16.48 -3.62
C SER A 226 -3.72 -17.98 -3.80
N ASP A 227 -2.67 -18.71 -4.22
CA ASP A 227 -2.69 -20.18 -4.31
C ASP A 227 -2.81 -20.85 -2.93
N THR A 228 -2.10 -20.32 -1.94
CA THR A 228 -2.19 -20.78 -0.55
C THR A 228 -3.60 -20.55 0.00
N LEU A 229 -4.19 -19.40 -0.32
CA LEU A 229 -5.55 -19.06 0.09
C LEU A 229 -6.57 -20.01 -0.52
N VAL A 230 -6.52 -20.24 -1.84
CA VAL A 230 -7.43 -21.19 -2.54
C VAL A 230 -7.33 -22.59 -1.93
N ARG A 231 -6.12 -23.09 -1.69
CA ARG A 231 -5.91 -24.41 -1.04
C ARG A 231 -6.47 -24.45 0.39
N ALA A 232 -6.37 -23.36 1.14
CA ALA A 232 -6.93 -23.29 2.48
C ALA A 232 -8.46 -23.34 2.45
N ILE A 233 -9.11 -22.60 1.55
CA ILE A 233 -10.57 -22.63 1.37
C ILE A 233 -11.05 -24.04 0.94
N ALA A 234 -10.33 -24.68 0.00
CA ALA A 234 -10.62 -26.05 -0.40
C ALA A 234 -10.55 -27.05 0.75
N SER A 235 -9.53 -26.94 1.62
CA SER A 235 -9.40 -27.76 2.83
C SER A 235 -10.56 -27.55 3.82
N MET A 236 -10.99 -26.30 4.02
CA MET A 236 -12.16 -25.99 4.84
C MET A 236 -13.42 -26.62 4.28
N ARG A 237 -13.61 -26.59 2.95
CA ARG A 237 -14.75 -27.20 2.29
C ARG A 237 -14.77 -28.72 2.44
N GLN A 238 -13.62 -29.39 2.27
CA GLN A 238 -13.46 -30.83 2.50
C GLN A 238 -13.82 -31.24 3.94
N SER A 239 -13.64 -30.31 4.90
CA SER A 239 -14.02 -30.49 6.30
C SER A 239 -15.49 -30.13 6.59
N GLY A 240 -16.32 -29.97 5.54
CA GLY A 240 -17.76 -29.66 5.66
C GLY A 240 -18.10 -28.20 5.94
N ARG A 241 -17.13 -27.28 5.88
CA ARG A 241 -17.37 -25.85 5.97
C ARG A 241 -17.46 -25.22 4.59
N HIS A 242 -18.41 -24.34 4.40
CA HIS A 242 -18.67 -23.71 3.11
C HIS A 242 -18.55 -22.18 3.17
N PRO A 243 -17.35 -21.62 3.49
CA PRO A 243 -17.17 -20.17 3.47
C PRO A 243 -17.26 -19.63 2.03
N VAL A 244 -17.57 -18.35 1.92
CA VAL A 244 -17.34 -17.56 0.70
C VAL A 244 -16.03 -16.81 0.85
N LEU A 245 -15.14 -16.92 -0.11
CA LEU A 245 -13.96 -16.10 -0.24
C LEU A 245 -14.25 -14.92 -1.17
N ALA A 246 -14.33 -13.71 -0.62
CA ALA A 246 -14.42 -12.49 -1.40
C ALA A 246 -13.04 -11.85 -1.59
N VAL A 247 -12.63 -11.63 -2.83
CA VAL A 247 -11.32 -11.07 -3.19
C VAL A 247 -11.51 -9.66 -3.74
N VAL A 248 -11.06 -8.66 -2.97
CA VAL A 248 -10.99 -7.26 -3.40
C VAL A 248 -9.63 -6.99 -4.02
N GLY A 249 -9.63 -6.38 -5.19
CA GLY A 249 -8.43 -5.93 -5.89
C GLY A 249 -8.50 -6.18 -7.38
N GLY A 250 -8.00 -5.23 -8.14
CA GLY A 250 -7.91 -5.29 -9.59
C GLY A 250 -6.60 -5.93 -10.06
N HIS A 251 -6.23 -5.60 -11.30
CA HIS A 251 -4.98 -6.05 -11.91
C HIS A 251 -3.78 -5.28 -11.35
N SER A 252 -2.69 -5.99 -11.07
CA SER A 252 -1.40 -5.40 -10.75
C SER A 252 -0.81 -4.63 -11.95
N PHE A 253 0.17 -3.75 -11.67
CA PHE A 253 1.04 -3.20 -12.71
C PHE A 253 1.99 -4.27 -13.26
N GLN A 254 2.38 -5.21 -12.42
CA GLN A 254 3.10 -6.42 -12.80
C GLN A 254 2.22 -7.29 -13.69
N ASP A 255 2.83 -8.00 -14.62
CA ASP A 255 2.11 -8.93 -15.49
C ASP A 255 1.93 -10.29 -14.82
N TYR A 256 0.90 -10.39 -13.98
CA TYR A 256 0.52 -11.65 -13.33
C TYR A 256 -0.66 -12.35 -14.01
N HIS A 257 -0.93 -12.07 -15.29
CA HIS A 257 -2.06 -12.63 -16.01
C HIS A 257 -2.02 -14.16 -16.00
N ALA A 258 -0.90 -14.76 -16.42
CA ALA A 258 -0.73 -16.21 -16.42
C ALA A 258 -0.84 -16.85 -15.02
N TYR A 259 -0.37 -16.19 -13.98
CA TYR A 259 -0.56 -16.66 -12.60
C TYR A 259 -2.03 -16.65 -12.20
N ARG A 260 -2.73 -15.56 -12.49
CA ARG A 260 -4.16 -15.42 -12.18
C ARG A 260 -4.97 -16.50 -12.90
N GLU A 261 -4.72 -16.73 -14.19
CA GLU A 261 -5.38 -17.78 -14.98
C GLU A 261 -5.14 -19.18 -14.37
N ARG A 262 -3.92 -19.51 -13.97
CA ARG A 262 -3.62 -20.77 -13.30
C ARG A 262 -4.37 -20.93 -11.98
N VAL A 263 -4.42 -19.87 -11.15
CA VAL A 263 -5.17 -19.91 -9.88
C VAL A 263 -6.66 -20.12 -10.13
N LEU A 264 -7.24 -19.45 -11.13
CA LEU A 264 -8.66 -19.63 -11.47
C LEU A 264 -8.94 -21.01 -12.07
N ALA A 265 -8.08 -21.51 -12.95
CA ALA A 265 -8.18 -22.84 -13.53
C ALA A 265 -8.07 -23.97 -12.49
N SER A 266 -7.39 -23.73 -11.36
CA SER A 266 -7.28 -24.72 -10.27
C SER A 266 -8.52 -24.84 -9.39
N LEU A 267 -9.47 -23.90 -9.46
CA LEU A 267 -10.65 -23.89 -8.58
C LEU A 267 -11.52 -25.16 -8.72
N PRO A 268 -11.89 -25.63 -9.94
CA PRO A 268 -12.72 -26.84 -10.09
C PRO A 268 -12.03 -28.09 -9.52
N GLU A 269 -10.72 -28.26 -9.74
CA GLU A 269 -9.93 -29.37 -9.21
C GLU A 269 -9.88 -29.35 -7.67
N ALA A 270 -9.89 -28.13 -7.08
CA ALA A 270 -9.97 -27.92 -5.64
C ALA A 270 -11.41 -28.08 -5.08
N GLY A 271 -12.39 -28.41 -5.92
CA GLY A 271 -13.80 -28.50 -5.55
C GLY A 271 -14.47 -27.15 -5.25
N LEU A 272 -13.92 -26.07 -5.78
CA LEU A 272 -14.41 -24.70 -5.61
C LEU A 272 -15.05 -24.17 -6.89
N ARG A 273 -16.07 -23.32 -6.73
CA ARG A 273 -16.77 -22.69 -7.84
C ARG A 273 -16.50 -21.20 -7.83
N LEU A 274 -16.10 -20.67 -8.99
CA LEU A 274 -16.03 -19.22 -9.20
C LEU A 274 -17.45 -18.64 -9.11
N ASP A 275 -17.57 -17.43 -8.60
CA ASP A 275 -18.82 -16.68 -8.37
C ASP A 275 -19.80 -17.30 -7.36
N ASP A 276 -19.34 -18.34 -6.63
CA ASP A 276 -20.11 -18.93 -5.52
C ASP A 276 -19.23 -19.16 -4.27
N ASP A 277 -18.15 -19.96 -4.40
CA ASP A 277 -17.20 -20.22 -3.29
C ASP A 277 -16.05 -19.19 -3.28
N VAL A 278 -15.69 -18.68 -4.46
CA VAL A 278 -14.68 -17.63 -4.66
C VAL A 278 -15.29 -16.52 -5.52
N VAL A 279 -15.45 -15.33 -4.95
CA VAL A 279 -16.06 -14.17 -5.60
C VAL A 279 -14.99 -13.11 -5.82
N LEU A 280 -14.73 -12.78 -7.08
CA LEU A 280 -13.79 -11.73 -7.46
C LEU A 280 -14.53 -10.40 -7.55
N LEU A 281 -14.32 -9.52 -6.59
CA LEU A 281 -14.98 -8.22 -6.53
C LEU A 281 -14.33 -7.17 -7.45
N GLY A 282 -13.12 -7.46 -7.98
CA GLY A 282 -12.36 -6.48 -8.72
C GLY A 282 -11.96 -5.28 -7.86
N THR A 283 -11.76 -4.14 -8.51
CA THR A 283 -11.54 -2.87 -7.80
C THR A 283 -12.86 -2.35 -7.26
N VAL A 284 -13.01 -2.35 -5.94
CA VAL A 284 -14.18 -1.75 -5.27
C VAL A 284 -13.98 -0.24 -5.11
N SER A 285 -15.08 0.51 -4.96
CA SER A 285 -14.99 1.94 -4.69
C SER A 285 -14.31 2.19 -3.34
N ASP A 286 -13.57 3.28 -3.23
CA ASP A 286 -12.93 3.68 -1.97
C ASP A 286 -13.97 3.90 -0.86
N ALA A 287 -15.16 4.38 -1.21
CA ALA A 287 -16.26 4.58 -0.29
C ALA A 287 -16.85 3.27 0.26
N ASP A 288 -16.92 2.21 -0.58
CA ASP A 288 -17.48 0.92 -0.19
C ASP A 288 -16.47 0.02 0.56
N LEU A 289 -15.19 0.32 0.46
CA LEU A 289 -14.15 -0.52 1.06
C LEU A 289 -14.33 -0.75 2.57
N PRO A 290 -14.65 0.26 3.41
CA PRO A 290 -14.96 0.03 4.83
C PRO A 290 -16.12 -0.92 5.06
N ALA A 291 -17.18 -0.84 4.22
CA ALA A 291 -18.33 -1.73 4.32
C ALA A 291 -18.00 -3.18 3.94
N TRP A 292 -17.04 -3.42 3.03
CA TRP A 292 -16.53 -4.77 2.75
C TRP A 292 -15.80 -5.36 3.95
N TYR A 293 -14.97 -4.57 4.67
CA TYR A 293 -14.35 -5.03 5.91
C TYR A 293 -15.40 -5.34 6.99
N ALA A 294 -16.43 -4.52 7.11
CA ALA A 294 -17.51 -4.73 8.08
C ALA A 294 -18.42 -5.92 7.72
N ALA A 295 -18.58 -6.24 6.43
CA ALA A 295 -19.38 -7.36 5.95
C ALA A 295 -18.75 -8.72 6.24
N ALA A 296 -17.43 -8.79 6.41
CA ALA A 296 -16.68 -10.03 6.54
C ALA A 296 -16.59 -10.51 7.99
N ASP A 297 -16.36 -11.81 8.18
CA ASP A 297 -16.16 -12.45 9.48
C ASP A 297 -14.67 -12.49 9.87
N VAL A 298 -13.77 -12.57 8.87
CA VAL A 298 -12.31 -12.62 9.05
C VAL A 298 -11.59 -12.11 7.81
N LEU A 299 -10.47 -11.37 8.00
CA LEU A 299 -9.51 -11.10 6.93
C LEU A 299 -8.52 -12.26 6.83
N ALA A 300 -8.36 -12.83 5.63
CA ALA A 300 -7.28 -13.75 5.28
C ALA A 300 -6.22 -12.99 4.46
N PHE A 301 -5.00 -12.87 5.01
CA PHE A 301 -3.92 -12.11 4.37
C PHE A 301 -2.61 -12.92 4.32
N PRO A 302 -2.59 -14.05 3.57
CA PRO A 302 -1.46 -15.00 3.55
C PRO A 302 -0.32 -14.56 2.62
N SER A 303 0.01 -13.27 2.63
CA SER A 303 1.07 -12.72 1.79
C SER A 303 2.41 -13.39 2.05
N THR A 304 3.21 -13.56 1.00
CA THR A 304 4.57 -14.08 1.09
C THR A 304 5.61 -12.97 1.28
N LYS A 305 5.25 -11.73 0.92
CA LYS A 305 6.11 -10.54 1.02
C LYS A 305 5.25 -9.29 1.17
N GLU A 306 5.57 -8.45 2.14
CA GLU A 306 4.87 -7.18 2.39
C GLU A 306 5.85 -6.06 2.79
N GLY A 307 5.46 -4.83 2.45
CA GLY A 307 6.13 -3.63 2.96
C GLY A 307 5.68 -3.29 4.38
N TRP A 308 4.35 -3.23 4.57
CA TRP A 308 3.71 -2.88 5.83
C TRP A 308 2.40 -3.64 6.08
N GLY A 309 1.54 -3.75 5.06
CA GLY A 309 0.24 -4.40 5.15
C GLY A 309 -0.88 -3.44 5.57
N LEU A 310 -1.13 -2.39 4.77
CA LEU A 310 -2.23 -1.45 5.02
C LEU A 310 -3.56 -2.16 5.25
N ALA A 311 -3.88 -3.18 4.43
CA ALA A 311 -5.12 -3.95 4.55
C ALA A 311 -5.29 -4.64 5.91
N VAL A 312 -4.19 -5.00 6.58
CA VAL A 312 -4.21 -5.57 7.94
C VAL A 312 -4.64 -4.51 8.95
N LEU A 313 -4.07 -3.30 8.88
CA LEU A 313 -4.45 -2.19 9.76
C LEU A 313 -5.87 -1.70 9.49
N GLU A 314 -6.30 -1.66 8.23
CA GLU A 314 -7.67 -1.30 7.82
C GLU A 314 -8.68 -2.31 8.38
N ALA A 315 -8.41 -3.61 8.27
CA ALA A 315 -9.25 -4.65 8.86
C ALA A 315 -9.35 -4.53 10.39
N MET A 316 -8.22 -4.30 11.07
CA MET A 316 -8.19 -4.08 12.51
C MET A 316 -8.99 -2.84 12.93
N ALA A 317 -8.88 -1.74 12.18
CA ALA A 317 -9.63 -0.52 12.41
C ALA A 317 -11.15 -0.74 12.23
N ALA A 318 -11.55 -1.54 11.22
CA ALA A 318 -12.93 -1.97 11.03
C ALA A 318 -13.41 -2.96 12.12
N GLY A 319 -12.50 -3.45 12.97
CA GLY A 319 -12.81 -4.47 13.97
C GLY A 319 -12.99 -5.87 13.37
N LEU A 320 -12.36 -6.15 12.25
CA LEU A 320 -12.34 -7.46 11.62
C LEU A 320 -11.16 -8.28 12.17
N PRO A 321 -11.37 -9.53 12.67
CA PRO A 321 -10.29 -10.43 13.05
C PRO A 321 -9.35 -10.68 11.86
N VAL A 322 -8.06 -10.80 12.12
CA VAL A 322 -7.04 -10.98 11.08
C VAL A 322 -6.32 -12.31 11.25
N VAL A 323 -6.20 -13.05 10.14
CA VAL A 323 -5.28 -14.18 9.98
C VAL A 323 -4.30 -13.82 8.87
N THR A 324 -3.01 -13.77 9.19
CA THR A 324 -1.97 -13.36 8.24
C THR A 324 -0.76 -14.29 8.30
N SER A 325 0.10 -14.25 7.28
CA SER A 325 1.39 -14.94 7.32
C SER A 325 2.29 -14.38 8.42
N ASP A 326 3.15 -15.24 8.97
CA ASP A 326 4.16 -14.87 9.93
C ASP A 326 5.38 -14.24 9.23
N LEU A 327 5.24 -12.98 8.85
CA LEU A 327 6.29 -12.19 8.22
C LEU A 327 6.98 -11.29 9.27
N PRO A 328 8.30 -11.03 9.13
CA PRO A 328 9.03 -10.14 10.02
C PRO A 328 8.39 -8.75 10.16
N VAL A 329 7.86 -8.20 9.07
CA VAL A 329 7.17 -6.90 9.07
C VAL A 329 5.94 -6.89 9.97
N PHE A 330 5.17 -7.98 10.01
CA PHE A 330 4.00 -8.07 10.87
C PHE A 330 4.36 -8.21 12.34
N ARG A 331 5.46 -8.90 12.66
CA ARG A 331 5.97 -9.00 14.03
C ARG A 331 6.45 -7.66 14.62
N GLU A 332 6.63 -6.63 13.80
CA GLU A 332 6.95 -5.28 14.29
C GLU A 332 5.78 -4.65 15.04
N TYR A 333 4.54 -5.02 14.72
CA TYR A 333 3.37 -4.38 15.29
C TYR A 333 2.26 -5.33 15.76
N LEU A 334 2.29 -6.60 15.36
CA LEU A 334 1.34 -7.63 15.79
C LEU A 334 1.97 -8.55 16.83
N ARG A 335 1.21 -8.87 17.85
CA ARG A 335 1.52 -9.93 18.81
C ARG A 335 0.74 -11.19 18.42
N PRO A 336 1.43 -12.29 18.02
CA PRO A 336 0.79 -13.52 17.59
C PRO A 336 -0.17 -14.07 18.64
N GLY A 337 -1.37 -14.50 18.20
CA GLY A 337 -2.42 -15.05 19.07
C GLY A 337 -3.16 -14.01 19.93
N ARG A 338 -2.71 -12.75 19.94
CA ARG A 338 -3.34 -11.65 20.68
C ARG A 338 -4.01 -10.63 19.75
N ASP A 339 -3.24 -10.03 18.86
CA ASP A 339 -3.73 -8.97 17.97
C ASP A 339 -4.21 -9.56 16.63
N ALA A 340 -3.60 -10.68 16.20
CA ALA A 340 -3.93 -11.45 15.00
C ALA A 340 -3.46 -12.90 15.17
N LEU A 341 -3.96 -13.81 14.34
CA LEU A 341 -3.35 -15.13 14.16
C LEU A 341 -2.30 -15.06 13.06
N LEU A 342 -1.08 -15.49 13.36
CA LEU A 342 0.03 -15.56 12.41
C LEU A 342 0.30 -17.02 12.08
N VAL A 343 0.36 -17.35 10.79
CA VAL A 343 0.59 -18.72 10.28
C VAL A 343 1.85 -18.76 9.43
N PRO A 344 2.56 -19.90 9.35
CA PRO A 344 3.74 -20.01 8.50
C PRO A 344 3.43 -19.66 7.04
N VAL A 345 4.35 -18.95 6.38
CA VAL A 345 4.23 -18.55 4.97
C VAL A 345 4.01 -19.78 4.09
N GLY A 346 3.02 -19.71 3.18
CA GLY A 346 2.72 -20.77 2.22
C GLY A 346 2.03 -22.02 2.82
N ASN A 347 1.74 -22.01 4.12
CA ASN A 347 1.13 -23.16 4.81
C ASN A 347 -0.41 -23.10 4.78
N ALA A 348 -1.01 -23.67 3.72
CA ALA A 348 -2.45 -23.69 3.54
C ALA A 348 -3.22 -24.45 4.65
N PRO A 349 -2.75 -25.62 5.16
CA PRO A 349 -3.39 -26.28 6.30
C PRO A 349 -3.42 -25.40 7.57
N ALA A 350 -2.32 -24.74 7.91
CA ALA A 350 -2.28 -23.84 9.06
C ALA A 350 -3.22 -22.62 8.88
N LEU A 351 -3.28 -22.07 7.65
CA LEU A 351 -4.20 -20.99 7.32
C LEU A 351 -5.66 -21.44 7.49
N ALA A 352 -6.02 -22.61 6.94
CA ALA A 352 -7.36 -23.19 7.08
C ALA A 352 -7.76 -23.40 8.55
N ALA A 353 -6.85 -23.96 9.35
CA ALA A 353 -7.07 -24.18 10.77
C ALA A 353 -7.29 -22.87 11.55
N ALA A 354 -6.47 -21.84 11.27
CA ALA A 354 -6.58 -20.53 11.90
C ALA A 354 -7.89 -19.81 11.52
N LEU A 355 -8.26 -19.82 10.23
CA LEU A 355 -9.54 -19.27 9.76
C LEU A 355 -10.73 -19.98 10.42
N THR A 356 -10.69 -21.31 10.45
CA THR A 356 -11.72 -22.13 11.14
C THR A 356 -11.84 -21.75 12.61
N ALA A 357 -10.73 -21.64 13.33
CA ALA A 357 -10.72 -21.28 14.74
C ALA A 357 -11.40 -19.92 15.00
N VAL A 358 -11.11 -18.92 14.15
CA VAL A 358 -11.73 -17.59 14.25
C VAL A 358 -13.23 -17.65 13.99
N LEU A 359 -13.66 -18.46 13.01
CA LEU A 359 -15.08 -18.58 12.63
C LEU A 359 -15.91 -19.36 13.67
N ASP A 360 -15.30 -20.36 14.32
CA ASP A 360 -15.99 -21.24 15.26
C ASP A 360 -15.96 -20.73 16.72
N ASP A 361 -14.92 -19.97 17.10
CA ASP A 361 -14.77 -19.46 18.47
C ASP A 361 -15.04 -17.94 18.54
N GLN A 362 -16.27 -17.58 18.89
CA GLN A 362 -16.70 -16.19 19.08
C GLN A 362 -15.90 -15.44 20.16
N ARG A 363 -15.38 -16.16 21.19
CA ARG A 363 -14.54 -15.54 22.23
C ARG A 363 -13.16 -15.19 21.66
N LEU A 364 -12.58 -16.08 20.86
CA LEU A 364 -11.33 -15.80 20.13
C LEU A 364 -11.51 -14.60 19.19
N ALA A 365 -12.54 -14.65 18.36
CA ALA A 365 -12.85 -13.54 17.43
C ALA A 365 -13.03 -12.21 18.17
N GLY A 366 -13.76 -12.20 19.29
CA GLY A 366 -13.96 -11.02 20.13
C GLY A 366 -12.65 -10.47 20.73
N ARG A 367 -11.76 -11.34 21.20
CA ARG A 367 -10.43 -10.94 21.71
C ARG A 367 -9.57 -10.34 20.61
N LEU A 368 -9.52 -10.97 19.43
CA LEU A 368 -8.74 -10.48 18.29
C LEU A 368 -9.26 -9.12 17.80
N ARG A 369 -10.59 -8.93 17.73
CA ARG A 369 -11.20 -7.63 17.38
C ARG A 369 -10.76 -6.51 18.33
N SER A 370 -10.90 -6.72 19.62
CA SER A 370 -10.56 -5.72 20.64
C SER A 370 -9.06 -5.40 20.63
N ALA A 371 -8.21 -6.43 20.62
CA ALA A 371 -6.77 -6.25 20.63
C ALA A 371 -6.23 -5.65 19.31
N GLY A 372 -6.81 -6.04 18.16
CA GLY A 372 -6.47 -5.48 16.85
C GLY A 372 -6.78 -3.99 16.77
N ARG A 373 -7.96 -3.55 17.22
CA ARG A 373 -8.29 -2.12 17.29
C ARG A 373 -7.29 -1.34 18.12
N ALA A 374 -6.99 -1.80 19.34
CA ALA A 374 -5.99 -1.16 20.19
C ALA A 374 -4.58 -1.16 19.57
N ALA A 375 -4.25 -2.15 18.74
CA ALA A 375 -2.96 -2.21 18.04
C ALA A 375 -2.86 -1.16 16.93
N CYS A 376 -3.93 -0.96 16.14
CA CYS A 376 -3.89 -0.03 15.00
C CYS A 376 -3.96 1.45 15.43
N GLU A 377 -4.50 1.78 16.61
CA GLU A 377 -4.53 3.15 17.13
C GLU A 377 -3.15 3.80 17.28
N ARG A 378 -2.09 2.99 17.36
CA ARG A 378 -0.70 3.47 17.42
C ARG A 378 -0.20 4.04 16.09
N PHE A 379 -0.90 3.77 15.01
CA PHE A 379 -0.51 4.10 13.64
C PHE A 379 -1.53 5.05 13.01
N SER A 380 -1.29 6.35 13.11
CA SER A 380 -2.13 7.35 12.46
C SER A 380 -1.38 8.08 11.34
N TRP A 381 -2.12 8.55 10.33
CA TRP A 381 -1.53 9.36 9.28
C TRP A 381 -1.00 10.70 9.80
N SER A 382 -1.60 11.26 10.86
CA SER A 382 -1.10 12.47 11.50
C SER A 382 0.29 12.27 12.12
N ARG A 383 0.52 11.12 12.77
CA ARG A 383 1.84 10.78 13.30
C ARG A 383 2.85 10.57 12.15
N SER A 384 2.47 9.81 11.13
CA SER A 384 3.32 9.62 9.94
C SER A 384 3.67 10.96 9.29
N ALA A 385 2.70 11.88 9.15
CA ALA A 385 2.94 13.22 8.63
C ALA A 385 3.93 14.02 9.48
N ALA A 386 3.80 14.00 10.80
CA ALA A 386 4.72 14.70 11.70
C ALA A 386 6.18 14.16 11.59
N GLU A 387 6.34 12.84 11.46
CA GLU A 387 7.65 12.22 11.25
C GLU A 387 8.24 12.62 9.88
N HIS A 388 7.43 12.69 8.82
CA HIS A 388 7.86 13.19 7.51
C HIS A 388 8.20 14.68 7.52
N GLN A 389 7.44 15.54 8.23
CA GLN A 389 7.76 16.97 8.37
C GLN A 389 9.15 17.16 8.97
N ALA A 390 9.50 16.45 10.04
CA ALA A 390 10.83 16.55 10.65
C ALA A 390 11.95 16.18 9.65
N ILE A 391 11.69 15.21 8.77
CA ILE A 391 12.62 14.81 7.71
C ILE A 391 12.77 15.90 6.66
N TYR A 392 11.65 16.47 6.17
CA TYR A 392 11.66 17.54 5.17
C TYR A 392 12.32 18.80 5.69
N ASP A 393 12.04 19.21 6.94
CA ASP A 393 12.67 20.36 7.57
C ASP A 393 14.18 20.19 7.72
N SER A 394 14.65 18.97 7.95
CA SER A 394 16.09 18.67 8.00
C SER A 394 16.73 18.74 6.61
N ALA A 395 16.03 18.23 5.58
CA ALA A 395 16.50 18.26 4.19
C ALA A 395 16.52 19.69 3.62
N GLY A 396 15.49 20.51 3.89
CA GLY A 396 15.40 21.90 3.42
C GLY A 396 16.44 22.83 4.05
N ARG A 397 17.00 22.50 5.21
CA ARG A 397 18.11 23.26 5.83
C ARG A 397 19.48 22.93 5.28
N ALA A 398 19.63 21.76 4.66
CA ALA A 398 20.88 21.31 4.07
C ALA A 398 21.12 21.87 2.65
N THR A 399 20.09 22.44 2.04
CA THR A 399 20.12 23.14 0.72
C THR A 399 20.21 24.65 0.90
#